data_274921ecd81d5628d7680ca46a46a50e
#
_entry.id   274921ecd81d5628d7680ca46a46a50e
#
_cell.length_a   1.000
_cell.length_b   1.000
_cell.length_c   1.000
_cell.angle_alpha   90.00
_cell.angle_beta   90.00
_cell.angle_gamma   90.00
#
_symmetry.space_group_name_H-M   'P 1'
#
loop_
_entity.id
_entity.type
_entity.pdbx_description
1 polymer ?
#
loop_
_entity_poly.entity_id
_entity_poly.type
_entity_poly.pdbx_seq_one_letter_code
_entity_poly.pdbx_strand_id
1 'polypeptide(L)'
;GDILWPSASIISSDIASRLADFGYTVRQIPVYAMVATRHITSDVTARLAACSSAAVVVMSARSMELFSRMLNTSQFAGHRKRITVIAISRAITAAAGAGWADIIVAKAPRRSRVLAIATFIHHRRGRVSRAL
;
A
#
# COMPACT_ATOMS: atom_id res chain seq x y z
N GLY A 1 21.18 27.61 8.72
CA GLY A 1 22.13 26.50 8.96
C GLY A 1 22.02 25.42 7.93
N ASP A 2 23.04 24.58 7.78
CA ASP A 2 23.11 23.52 6.79
C ASP A 2 22.65 22.19 7.38
N ILE A 3 21.77 21.50 6.64
CA ILE A 3 21.22 20.20 7.02
C ILE A 3 21.60 19.18 5.93
N LEU A 4 22.22 18.07 6.34
CA LEU A 4 22.39 16.91 5.47
C LEU A 4 21.19 15.98 5.61
N TRP A 5 20.57 15.64 4.49
CA TRP A 5 19.42 14.74 4.46
C TRP A 5 19.70 13.46 3.67
N PRO A 6 20.14 12.37 4.35
CA PRO A 6 20.19 11.05 3.71
C PRO A 6 18.79 10.59 3.35
N SER A 7 18.56 10.25 2.10
CA SER A 7 17.24 9.91 1.60
C SER A 7 17.24 8.78 0.58
N ALA A 8 16.05 8.32 0.20
CA ALA A 8 15.90 7.51 -1.00
C ALA A 8 16.11 8.37 -2.26
N SER A 9 16.50 7.73 -3.36
CA SER A 9 16.60 8.38 -4.69
C SER A 9 15.27 8.96 -5.17
N ILE A 10 14.15 8.35 -4.77
CA ILE A 10 12.79 8.85 -5.02
C ILE A 10 12.18 9.22 -3.68
N ILE A 11 11.83 10.49 -3.52
CA ILE A 11 11.24 11.04 -2.29
C ILE A 11 9.74 11.26 -2.48
N SER A 12 8.98 11.09 -1.40
CA SER A 12 7.52 11.33 -1.37
C SER A 12 7.16 12.74 -0.87
N SER A 13 8.12 13.46 -0.33
CA SER A 13 7.93 14.81 0.21
C SER A 13 9.21 15.62 0.02
N ASP A 14 9.08 16.83 -0.48
CA ASP A 14 10.18 17.79 -0.61
C ASP A 14 10.42 18.49 0.73
N ILE A 15 11.26 17.88 1.55
CA ILE A 15 11.68 18.45 2.84
C ILE A 15 12.59 19.66 2.63
N ALA A 16 13.39 19.67 1.55
CA ALA A 16 14.34 20.74 1.29
C ALA A 16 13.62 22.07 1.08
N SER A 17 12.63 22.11 0.17
CA SER A 17 11.81 23.31 -0.06
C SER A 17 11.09 23.77 1.22
N ARG A 18 10.52 22.85 1.98
CA ARG A 18 9.79 23.20 3.21
C ARG A 18 10.69 23.78 4.30
N LEU A 19 11.93 23.37 4.39
CA LEU A 19 12.89 23.90 5.38
C LEU A 19 13.58 25.16 4.89
N ALA A 20 13.65 25.41 3.58
CA ALA A 20 14.17 26.65 3.02
C ALA A 20 13.35 27.87 3.50
N ASP A 21 12.04 27.74 3.66
CA ASP A 21 11.16 28.78 4.17
C ASP A 21 11.51 29.21 5.61
N PHE A 22 12.21 28.33 6.36
CA PHE A 22 12.69 28.57 7.71
C PHE A 22 14.18 28.97 7.77
N GLY A 23 14.80 29.28 6.62
CA GLY A 23 16.21 29.73 6.52
C GLY A 23 17.25 28.61 6.64
N TYR A 24 16.86 27.35 6.38
CA TYR A 24 17.78 26.23 6.33
C TYR A 24 18.18 25.90 4.89
N THR A 25 19.46 25.58 4.68
CA THR A 25 19.97 24.99 3.43
C THR A 25 19.98 23.47 3.60
N VAL A 26 19.22 22.74 2.78
CA VAL A 26 19.15 21.28 2.86
C VAL A 26 19.89 20.66 1.69
N ARG A 27 20.89 19.84 2.00
CA ARG A 27 21.60 19.02 1.02
C ARG A 27 21.09 17.59 1.08
N GLN A 28 20.32 17.20 0.07
CA GLN A 28 19.87 15.83 -0.09
C GLN A 28 21.00 14.93 -0.57
N ILE A 29 21.17 13.78 0.07
CA ILE A 29 22.13 12.74 -0.31
C ILE A 29 21.37 11.43 -0.52
N PRO A 30 21.16 11.00 -1.77
CA PRO A 30 20.54 9.70 -2.05
C PRO A 30 21.48 8.57 -1.59
N VAL A 31 21.06 7.79 -0.58
CA VAL A 31 21.86 6.70 0.01
C VAL A 31 21.28 5.31 -0.33
N TYR A 32 20.08 5.23 -0.84
CA TYR A 32 19.47 3.99 -1.33
C TYR A 32 18.43 4.25 -2.43
N ALA A 33 18.16 3.22 -3.22
CA ALA A 33 17.09 3.22 -4.21
C ALA A 33 16.10 2.08 -3.95
N MET A 34 14.81 2.38 -4.04
CA MET A 34 13.77 1.34 -3.99
C MET A 34 13.47 0.87 -5.42
N VAL A 35 13.79 -0.40 -5.69
CA VAL A 35 13.48 -1.03 -6.98
C VAL A 35 12.13 -1.75 -6.85
N ALA A 36 11.19 -1.41 -7.73
CA ALA A 36 9.91 -2.08 -7.76
C ALA A 36 10.06 -3.51 -8.29
N THR A 37 9.46 -4.49 -7.58
CA THR A 37 9.29 -5.83 -8.17
C THR A 37 8.36 -5.74 -9.37
N ARG A 38 8.63 -6.54 -10.39
CA ARG A 38 7.84 -6.57 -11.63
C ARG A 38 6.80 -7.69 -11.64
N HIS A 39 6.92 -8.66 -10.75
CA HIS A 39 6.10 -9.86 -10.74
C HIS A 39 5.61 -10.18 -9.34
N ILE A 40 4.39 -10.71 -9.27
CA ILE A 40 3.87 -11.38 -8.09
C ILE A 40 4.46 -12.79 -8.09
N THR A 41 4.96 -13.25 -6.94
CA THR A 41 5.56 -14.59 -6.82
C THR A 41 4.53 -15.68 -7.08
N SER A 42 4.99 -16.85 -7.54
CA SER A 42 4.11 -17.99 -7.83
C SER A 42 3.30 -18.45 -6.62
N ASP A 43 3.87 -18.43 -5.41
CA ASP A 43 3.17 -18.76 -4.17
C ASP A 43 1.99 -17.79 -3.91
N VAL A 44 2.22 -16.48 -4.04
CA VAL A 44 1.16 -15.47 -3.86
C VAL A 44 0.11 -15.60 -4.96
N THR A 45 0.52 -15.88 -6.20
CA THR A 45 -0.40 -16.13 -7.32
C THR A 45 -1.31 -17.33 -7.04
N ALA A 46 -0.74 -18.46 -6.60
CA ALA A 46 -1.50 -19.66 -6.26
C ALA A 46 -2.49 -19.40 -5.11
N ARG A 47 -2.06 -18.70 -4.06
CA ARG A 47 -2.94 -18.31 -2.95
C ARG A 47 -4.08 -17.39 -3.37
N LEU A 48 -3.81 -16.40 -4.22
CA LEU A 48 -4.85 -15.52 -4.76
C LEU A 48 -5.84 -16.28 -5.64
N ALA A 49 -5.39 -17.26 -6.42
CA ALA A 49 -6.25 -18.11 -7.22
C ALA A 49 -7.16 -19.00 -6.37
N ALA A 50 -6.62 -19.57 -5.29
CA ALA A 50 -7.35 -20.50 -4.42
C ALA A 50 -8.34 -19.82 -3.48
N CYS A 51 -8.17 -18.53 -3.14
CA CYS A 51 -9.03 -17.85 -2.18
C CYS A 51 -10.26 -17.22 -2.84
N SER A 52 -11.43 -17.33 -2.20
CA SER A 52 -12.66 -16.65 -2.62
C SER A 52 -12.65 -15.16 -2.30
N SER A 53 -11.88 -14.75 -1.29
CA SER A 53 -11.71 -13.35 -0.90
C SER A 53 -10.34 -13.14 -0.24
N ALA A 54 -9.74 -11.97 -0.46
CA ALA A 54 -8.47 -11.60 0.13
C ALA A 54 -8.55 -10.20 0.78
N ALA A 55 -7.60 -9.87 1.65
CA ALA A 55 -7.37 -8.52 2.10
C ALA A 55 -5.89 -8.17 1.89
N VAL A 56 -5.63 -6.96 1.43
CA VAL A 56 -4.27 -6.44 1.25
C VAL A 56 -4.09 -5.20 2.12
N VAL A 57 -3.02 -5.17 2.89
CA VAL A 57 -2.62 -4.00 3.68
C VAL A 57 -1.65 -3.17 2.85
N VAL A 58 -1.95 -1.89 2.68
CA VAL A 58 -1.14 -0.98 1.88
C VAL A 58 -0.74 0.24 2.72
N MET A 59 0.57 0.50 2.75
CA MET A 59 1.18 1.54 3.59
C MET A 59 1.64 2.77 2.79
N SER A 60 1.64 2.73 1.45
CA SER A 60 2.00 3.85 0.59
C SER A 60 1.24 3.87 -0.73
N ALA A 61 1.00 5.06 -1.29
CA ALA A 61 0.36 5.23 -2.59
C ALA A 61 1.17 4.55 -3.70
N ARG A 62 2.50 4.69 -3.68
CA ARG A 62 3.39 4.03 -4.64
C ARG A 62 3.26 2.49 -4.62
N SER A 63 3.19 1.88 -3.44
CA SER A 63 2.97 0.42 -3.34
C SER A 63 1.61 0.03 -3.92
N MET A 64 0.59 0.86 -3.73
CA MET A 64 -0.74 0.63 -4.29
C MET A 64 -0.74 0.71 -5.81
N GLU A 65 -0.10 1.70 -6.39
CA GLU A 65 0.03 1.85 -7.85
C GLU A 65 0.73 0.64 -8.48
N LEU A 66 1.82 0.19 -7.88
CA LEU A 66 2.57 -0.97 -8.35
C LEU A 66 1.72 -2.24 -8.27
N PHE A 67 1.05 -2.47 -7.14
CA PHE A 67 0.17 -3.62 -6.95
C PHE A 67 -1.01 -3.60 -7.92
N SER A 68 -1.64 -2.43 -8.11
CA SER A 68 -2.72 -2.24 -9.09
C SER A 68 -2.28 -2.58 -10.51
N ARG A 69 -1.08 -2.15 -10.91
CA ARG A 69 -0.52 -2.46 -12.24
C ARG A 69 -0.25 -3.96 -12.41
N MET A 70 0.30 -4.62 -11.39
CA MET A 70 0.54 -6.07 -11.44
C MET A 70 -0.75 -6.87 -11.59
N LEU A 71 -1.85 -6.44 -10.96
CA LEU A 71 -3.15 -7.10 -11.06
C LEU A 71 -3.94 -6.77 -12.35
N ASN A 72 -3.47 -5.84 -13.17
CA ASN A 72 -4.10 -5.55 -14.47
C ASN A 72 -3.70 -6.54 -15.57
N THR A 73 -2.86 -7.52 -15.28
CA THR A 73 -2.50 -8.56 -16.23
C THR A 73 -3.62 -9.59 -16.39
N SER A 74 -3.67 -10.27 -17.54
CA SER A 74 -4.72 -11.24 -17.88
C SER A 74 -4.88 -12.35 -16.85
N GLN A 75 -3.78 -12.83 -16.26
CA GLN A 75 -3.81 -13.90 -15.25
C GLN A 75 -4.50 -13.51 -13.94
N PHE A 76 -4.67 -12.19 -13.68
CA PHE A 76 -5.33 -11.67 -12.48
C PHE A 76 -6.66 -11.01 -12.80
N ALA A 77 -7.19 -11.17 -14.01
CA ALA A 77 -8.49 -10.62 -14.40
C ALA A 77 -9.58 -11.03 -13.39
N GLY A 78 -10.32 -10.05 -12.87
CA GLY A 78 -11.37 -10.28 -11.88
C GLY A 78 -10.91 -10.45 -10.41
N HIS A 79 -9.63 -10.63 -10.13
CA HIS A 79 -9.15 -10.79 -8.74
C HIS A 79 -9.40 -9.54 -7.88
N ARG A 80 -9.33 -8.33 -8.45
CA ARG A 80 -9.62 -7.08 -7.74
C ARG A 80 -10.96 -7.09 -7.04
N LYS A 81 -12.02 -7.62 -7.68
CA LYS A 81 -13.40 -7.70 -7.14
C LYS A 81 -13.51 -8.58 -5.89
N ARG A 82 -12.48 -9.34 -5.56
CA ARG A 82 -12.41 -10.22 -4.39
C ARG A 82 -11.45 -9.71 -3.32
N ILE A 83 -10.74 -8.60 -3.58
CA ILE A 83 -9.71 -8.06 -2.69
C ILE A 83 -10.24 -6.81 -1.99
N THR A 84 -10.23 -6.82 -0.66
CA THR A 84 -10.42 -5.63 0.17
C THR A 84 -9.07 -4.96 0.41
N VAL A 85 -8.96 -3.69 0.07
CA VAL A 85 -7.77 -2.87 0.34
C VAL A 85 -7.90 -2.22 1.72
N ILE A 86 -6.90 -2.41 2.58
CA ILE A 86 -6.79 -1.72 3.87
C ILE A 86 -5.70 -0.67 3.74
N ALA A 87 -6.10 0.58 3.66
CA ALA A 87 -5.22 1.72 3.38
C ALA A 87 -4.89 2.51 4.66
N ILE A 88 -3.62 2.85 4.87
CA ILE A 88 -3.21 3.68 6.02
C ILE A 88 -3.64 5.15 5.86
N SER A 89 -3.87 5.62 4.65
CA SER A 89 -4.24 7.01 4.36
C SER A 89 -5.12 7.13 3.12
N ARG A 90 -5.82 8.27 2.99
CA ARG A 90 -6.66 8.58 1.81
C ARG A 90 -5.87 8.69 0.50
N ALA A 91 -4.60 9.09 0.53
CA ALA A 91 -3.76 9.14 -0.66
C ALA A 91 -3.67 7.80 -1.40
N ILE A 92 -3.77 6.68 -0.65
CA ILE A 92 -3.79 5.32 -1.23
C ILE A 92 -5.08 5.05 -2.00
N THR A 93 -6.21 5.62 -1.59
CA THR A 93 -7.49 5.45 -2.28
C THR A 93 -7.42 6.01 -3.71
N ALA A 94 -6.83 7.18 -3.89
CA ALA A 94 -6.63 7.77 -5.21
C ALA A 94 -5.73 6.89 -6.10
N ALA A 95 -4.66 6.33 -5.53
CA ALA A 95 -3.73 5.43 -6.22
C ALA A 95 -4.34 4.06 -6.55
N ALA A 96 -5.34 3.61 -5.79
CA ALA A 96 -5.97 2.31 -5.97
C ALA A 96 -6.80 2.24 -7.26
N GLY A 97 -7.51 3.33 -7.60
CA GLY A 97 -8.50 3.31 -8.67
C GLY A 97 -9.73 2.45 -8.30
N ALA A 98 -10.52 2.09 -9.29
CA ALA A 98 -11.76 1.34 -9.13
C ALA A 98 -11.58 -0.19 -9.23
N GLY A 99 -12.66 -0.92 -8.93
CA GLY A 99 -12.78 -2.36 -9.17
C GLY A 99 -12.34 -3.26 -8.02
N TRP A 100 -12.10 -2.72 -6.83
CA TRP A 100 -11.83 -3.47 -5.60
C TRP A 100 -13.14 -3.92 -4.94
N ALA A 101 -13.09 -5.01 -4.15
CA ALA A 101 -14.23 -5.44 -3.34
C ALA A 101 -14.64 -4.36 -2.33
N ASP A 102 -13.64 -3.73 -1.72
CA ASP A 102 -13.82 -2.60 -0.79
C ASP A 102 -12.48 -1.89 -0.58
N ILE A 103 -12.51 -0.62 -0.16
CA ILE A 103 -11.32 0.14 0.26
C ILE A 103 -11.60 0.75 1.64
N ILE A 104 -10.96 0.22 2.66
CA ILE A 104 -11.11 0.67 4.04
C ILE A 104 -9.90 1.53 4.41
N VAL A 105 -10.15 2.80 4.72
CA VAL A 105 -9.10 3.74 5.14
C VAL A 105 -9.03 3.82 6.66
N ALA A 106 -7.83 3.70 7.21
CA ALA A 106 -7.62 3.89 8.63
C ALA A 106 -7.97 5.33 9.06
N LYS A 107 -8.74 5.49 10.14
CA LYS A 107 -9.15 6.82 10.69
C LYS A 107 -7.96 7.71 11.07
N ALA A 108 -6.82 7.10 11.40
CA ALA A 108 -5.56 7.78 11.66
C ALA A 108 -4.42 6.98 11.01
N PRO A 109 -3.36 7.64 10.47
CA PRO A 109 -2.26 6.97 9.76
C PRO A 109 -1.30 6.30 10.77
N ARG A 110 -1.81 5.35 11.54
CA ARG A 110 -1.07 4.57 12.55
C ARG A 110 -1.13 3.09 12.21
N ARG A 111 0.00 2.40 12.31
CA ARG A 111 0.10 0.94 12.08
C ARG A 111 -0.90 0.15 12.92
N SER A 112 -1.10 0.52 14.18
CA SER A 112 -2.07 -0.13 15.09
C SER A 112 -3.50 -0.09 14.56
N ARG A 113 -3.90 0.99 13.91
CA ARG A 113 -5.23 1.11 13.30
C ARG A 113 -5.41 0.20 12.10
N VAL A 114 -4.39 0.11 11.26
CA VAL A 114 -4.37 -0.81 10.11
C VAL A 114 -4.45 -2.26 10.57
N LEU A 115 -3.66 -2.63 11.59
CA LEU A 115 -3.68 -3.98 12.17
C LEU A 115 -5.05 -4.31 12.77
N ALA A 116 -5.68 -3.39 13.51
CA ALA A 116 -7.01 -3.59 14.06
C ALA A 116 -8.06 -3.88 12.97
N ILE A 117 -8.02 -3.14 11.86
CA ILE A 117 -8.91 -3.38 10.72
C ILE A 117 -8.64 -4.77 10.11
N ALA A 118 -7.38 -5.12 9.90
CA ALA A 118 -6.99 -6.41 9.32
C ALA A 118 -7.46 -7.59 10.20
N THR A 119 -7.25 -7.49 11.52
CA THR A 119 -7.71 -8.48 12.50
C THR A 119 -9.23 -8.60 12.50
N PHE A 120 -9.96 -7.49 12.47
CA PHE A 120 -11.42 -7.49 12.41
C PHE A 120 -11.95 -8.21 11.16
N ILE A 121 -11.39 -7.91 9.99
CA ILE A 121 -11.76 -8.56 8.73
C ILE A 121 -11.46 -10.07 8.80
N HIS A 122 -10.30 -10.44 9.32
CA HIS A 122 -9.91 -11.85 9.48
C HIS A 122 -10.92 -12.63 10.35
N HIS A 123 -11.28 -12.09 11.51
CA HIS A 123 -12.24 -12.74 12.42
C HIS A 123 -13.65 -12.84 11.82
N ARG A 124 -14.12 -11.82 11.11
CA ARG A 124 -15.43 -11.90 10.43
C ARG A 124 -15.45 -13.00 9.38
N ARG A 125 -14.40 -13.12 8.59
CA ARG A 125 -14.30 -14.15 7.53
C ARG A 125 -14.18 -15.56 8.09
N GLY A 126 -13.42 -15.76 9.17
CA GLY A 126 -13.29 -17.05 9.85
C GLY A 126 -14.58 -17.55 10.50
N ARG A 127 -15.50 -16.65 10.91
CA ARG A 127 -16.82 -17.03 11.42
C ARG A 127 -17.77 -17.52 10.32
N VAL A 128 -17.72 -16.91 9.15
CA VAL A 128 -18.56 -17.33 8.00
C VAL A 128 -18.13 -18.69 7.47
N SER A 129 -16.83 -19.00 7.47
CA SER A 129 -16.29 -20.30 7.01
C SER A 129 -16.57 -21.46 7.99
N ARG A 130 -16.93 -21.19 9.25
CA ARG A 130 -17.29 -22.21 10.24
C ARG A 130 -18.80 -22.42 10.39
N ALA A 131 -19.60 -21.62 9.72
CA ALA A 131 -21.07 -21.69 9.79
C ALA A 131 -21.71 -22.37 8.55
N LEU A 132 -20.88 -22.87 7.64
CA LEU A 132 -21.24 -23.72 6.49
C LEU A 132 -20.64 -25.12 6.66
#